data_47550554f8fd3f743f71839c60457923
#
_entry.id   47550554f8fd3f743f71839c60457923
#
_cell.length_a   1.000
_cell.length_b   1.000
_cell.length_c   1.000
_cell.angle_alpha   90.00
_cell.angle_beta   90.00
_cell.angle_gamma   90.00
#
_symmetry.space_group_name_H-M   'P 1'
#
loop_
_entity.id
_entity.type
_entity.pdbx_description
1 polymer ?
#
loop_
_entity_poly.entity_id
_entity_poly.type
_entity_poly.pdbx_seq_one_letter_code
_entity_poly.pdbx_strand_id
1 'polypeptide(L)'
;LADNPRYVPPMNRFLAPIVFAALLAPARAEGVAKPPEPLYETRAEHDRNGIGKFFMGREIARVMGHQGADWLERPEREAEERTDLLVESLAFRDGEVVADIGCGSGFISRKISKKIGAKGTVYGVEIQQEMLDLLMKRMAMFRIENVKPIMGTTTDPKLPAASCDTMIMVDVYHEFDFPYEMIRNMIAGLKKGGRIVFVEYRKEDPEVPIKEVHKMSEAQVKREMTVHPELEYAETIATLPRQHIIVFKKK
;
A
#
# COMPACT_ATOMS: atom_id res chain seq x y z
N LEU A 1 -57.28 -37.62 -63.62
CA LEU A 1 -58.46 -36.82 -63.35
C LEU A 1 -58.64 -36.74 -61.87
N ALA A 2 -58.17 -35.74 -61.21
CA ALA A 2 -58.62 -35.15 -59.96
C ALA A 2 -57.44 -34.38 -59.29
N ASP A 3 -57.64 -33.12 -59.21
CA ASP A 3 -56.79 -32.14 -58.62
C ASP A 3 -56.45 -32.45 -57.15
N ASN A 4 -55.18 -32.29 -56.82
CA ASN A 4 -54.68 -32.38 -55.44
C ASN A 4 -54.30 -30.95 -54.97
N PRO A 5 -55.00 -30.38 -53.98
CA PRO A 5 -54.67 -29.03 -53.49
C PRO A 5 -53.38 -29.06 -52.69
N ARG A 6 -52.48 -28.11 -53.00
CA ARG A 6 -51.17 -27.91 -52.34
C ARG A 6 -51.40 -27.44 -50.91
N TYR A 7 -50.87 -28.22 -49.97
CA TYR A 7 -50.76 -27.85 -48.57
C TYR A 7 -49.66 -26.78 -48.39
N VAL A 8 -49.99 -25.62 -47.82
CA VAL A 8 -49.08 -24.58 -47.41
C VAL A 8 -48.95 -24.62 -45.88
N PRO A 9 -47.78 -24.89 -45.32
CA PRO A 9 -47.63 -24.90 -43.87
C PRO A 9 -47.58 -23.44 -43.29
N PRO A 10 -48.10 -23.23 -42.07
CA PRO A 10 -48.09 -21.89 -41.45
C PRO A 10 -46.67 -21.45 -41.09
N MET A 11 -46.33 -20.22 -41.47
CA MET A 11 -45.10 -19.54 -41.07
C MET A 11 -45.11 -19.25 -39.55
N ASN A 12 -44.33 -19.98 -38.78
CA ASN A 12 -44.06 -19.68 -37.38
C ASN A 12 -43.16 -18.44 -37.31
N ARG A 13 -43.75 -17.31 -36.92
CA ARG A 13 -43.00 -16.10 -36.57
C ARG A 13 -42.39 -16.29 -35.20
N PHE A 14 -41.13 -16.69 -35.14
CA PHE A 14 -40.33 -16.59 -33.91
C PHE A 14 -39.99 -15.10 -33.67
N LEU A 15 -40.68 -14.50 -32.72
CA LEU A 15 -40.25 -13.22 -32.11
C LEU A 15 -39.04 -13.51 -31.23
N ALA A 16 -37.88 -13.16 -31.70
CA ALA A 16 -36.66 -13.17 -30.87
C ALA A 16 -36.76 -12.05 -29.80
N PRO A 17 -36.49 -12.35 -28.53
CA PRO A 17 -36.44 -11.29 -27.52
C PRO A 17 -35.22 -10.37 -27.77
N ILE A 18 -35.49 -9.08 -27.95
CA ILE A 18 -34.45 -8.05 -27.97
C ILE A 18 -33.93 -7.92 -26.53
N VAL A 19 -32.78 -8.51 -26.26
CA VAL A 19 -32.05 -8.28 -25.01
C VAL A 19 -31.41 -6.89 -25.11
N PHE A 20 -31.98 -5.92 -24.41
CA PHE A 20 -31.34 -4.65 -24.15
C PHE A 20 -30.15 -4.91 -23.21
N ALA A 21 -28.96 -5.01 -23.76
CA ALA A 21 -27.75 -4.91 -22.97
C ALA A 21 -27.60 -3.45 -22.52
N ALA A 22 -27.99 -3.18 -21.29
CA ALA A 22 -27.66 -1.91 -20.65
C ALA A 22 -26.12 -1.84 -20.51
N LEU A 23 -25.49 -1.06 -21.35
CA LEU A 23 -24.11 -0.64 -21.18
C LEU A 23 -24.04 0.21 -19.88
N LEU A 24 -23.65 -0.43 -18.78
CA LEU A 24 -23.22 0.26 -17.58
C LEU A 24 -21.96 1.06 -17.97
N ALA A 25 -22.13 2.35 -18.21
CA ALA A 25 -21.00 3.27 -18.30
C ALA A 25 -20.22 3.18 -16.97
N PRO A 26 -18.87 3.15 -17.01
CA PRO A 26 -18.09 3.17 -15.78
C PRO A 26 -18.48 4.45 -15.02
N ALA A 27 -18.83 4.29 -13.73
CA ALA A 27 -19.08 5.40 -12.84
C ALA A 27 -17.84 6.30 -12.87
N ARG A 28 -18.02 7.51 -13.40
CA ARG A 28 -17.00 8.55 -13.42
C ARG A 28 -16.71 8.84 -11.95
N ALA A 29 -15.48 8.59 -11.50
CA ALA A 29 -15.05 8.95 -10.16
C ALA A 29 -15.37 10.43 -9.96
N GLU A 30 -16.28 10.75 -9.02
CA GLU A 30 -16.59 12.11 -8.64
C GLU A 30 -15.29 12.82 -8.26
N GLY A 31 -15.09 14.00 -8.80
CA GLY A 31 -13.85 14.75 -8.73
C GLY A 31 -13.37 14.91 -7.29
N VAL A 32 -12.29 14.24 -6.98
CA VAL A 32 -11.56 14.46 -5.72
C VAL A 32 -11.13 15.91 -5.70
N ALA A 33 -11.53 16.64 -4.66
CA ALA A 33 -11.16 18.03 -4.46
C ALA A 33 -9.63 18.18 -4.61
N LYS A 34 -9.20 19.15 -5.44
CA LYS A 34 -7.79 19.46 -5.61
C LYS A 34 -7.23 19.86 -4.24
N PRO A 35 -6.09 19.28 -3.79
CA PRO A 35 -5.51 19.65 -2.50
C PRO A 35 -5.16 21.15 -2.47
N PRO A 36 -5.10 21.79 -1.28
CA PRO A 36 -4.62 23.14 -1.15
C PRO A 36 -3.20 23.27 -1.70
N GLU A 37 -2.97 24.18 -2.63
CA GLU A 37 -1.61 24.43 -3.17
C GLU A 37 -0.87 25.49 -2.38
N PRO A 38 0.47 25.39 -2.30
CA PRO A 38 1.29 24.26 -2.76
C PRO A 38 1.53 23.20 -1.68
N LEU A 39 1.20 21.92 -1.96
CA LEU A 39 1.54 20.80 -1.07
C LEU A 39 3.05 20.53 -1.05
N TYR A 40 3.72 20.83 -2.15
CA TYR A 40 5.14 20.57 -2.35
C TYR A 40 5.92 21.86 -2.54
N GLU A 41 7.12 21.88 -1.96
CA GLU A 41 8.12 22.93 -2.17
C GLU A 41 9.43 22.29 -2.61
N THR A 42 10.24 23.02 -3.39
CA THR A 42 11.62 22.63 -3.72
C THR A 42 12.56 23.68 -3.14
N ARG A 43 13.62 23.26 -2.43
CA ARG A 43 14.61 24.16 -1.83
C ARG A 43 16.01 23.74 -2.27
N ALA A 44 16.86 24.72 -2.57
CA ALA A 44 18.27 24.51 -2.92
C ALA A 44 19.11 24.09 -1.70
N GLU A 45 18.80 24.65 -0.53
CA GLU A 45 19.41 24.26 0.74
C GLU A 45 18.59 23.14 1.37
N HIS A 46 19.16 21.95 1.48
CA HIS A 46 18.48 20.77 1.97
C HIS A 46 19.48 19.75 2.57
N ASP A 47 18.98 18.71 3.26
CA ASP A 47 19.79 17.62 3.79
C ASP A 47 20.42 16.82 2.63
N ARG A 48 21.70 16.46 2.76
CA ARG A 48 22.39 15.62 1.75
C ARG A 48 21.76 14.25 1.52
N ASN A 49 21.00 13.73 2.51
CA ASN A 49 20.25 12.47 2.42
C ASN A 49 18.79 12.68 2.03
N GLY A 50 18.37 13.93 1.84
CA GLY A 50 17.08 14.29 1.28
C GLY A 50 17.16 14.50 -0.23
N ILE A 51 16.03 14.86 -0.83
CA ILE A 51 15.92 15.13 -2.30
C ILE A 51 15.67 16.61 -2.60
N GLY A 52 15.69 17.49 -1.58
CA GLY A 52 15.38 18.91 -1.74
C GLY A 52 13.93 19.23 -2.03
N LYS A 53 13.06 18.22 -1.99
CA LYS A 53 11.59 18.34 -2.12
C LYS A 53 10.96 18.19 -0.75
N PHE A 54 10.01 19.08 -0.46
CA PHE A 54 9.33 19.13 0.83
C PHE A 54 7.83 18.92 0.65
N PHE A 55 7.24 18.14 1.55
CA PHE A 55 5.81 17.94 1.64
C PHE A 55 5.30 18.46 2.99
N MET A 56 4.43 19.46 2.94
CA MET A 56 3.86 20.12 4.14
C MET A 56 4.93 20.51 5.19
N GLY A 57 6.11 20.96 4.71
CA GLY A 57 7.22 21.44 5.53
C GLY A 57 8.26 20.37 5.92
N ARG A 58 8.02 19.09 5.66
CA ARG A 58 8.98 18.00 5.85
C ARG A 58 9.77 17.76 4.57
N GLU A 59 11.08 17.65 4.67
CA GLU A 59 11.90 17.18 3.54
C GLU A 59 11.70 15.69 3.31
N ILE A 60 11.58 15.30 2.04
CA ILE A 60 11.48 13.90 1.60
C ILE A 60 12.88 13.29 1.59
N ALA A 61 13.04 12.16 2.25
CA ALA A 61 14.30 11.43 2.25
C ALA A 61 14.59 10.76 0.90
N ARG A 62 15.86 10.57 0.62
CA ARG A 62 16.28 9.80 -0.57
C ARG A 62 16.00 8.33 -0.38
N VAL A 63 15.32 7.71 -1.35
CA VAL A 63 15.02 6.27 -1.38
C VAL A 63 16.30 5.44 -1.24
N MET A 64 16.25 4.43 -0.41
CA MET A 64 17.32 3.44 -0.30
C MET A 64 17.37 2.57 -1.56
N GLY A 65 18.50 2.57 -2.28
CA GLY A 65 18.70 1.71 -3.44
C GLY A 65 18.80 0.24 -3.06
N HIS A 66 18.50 -0.65 -4.00
CA HIS A 66 18.56 -2.12 -3.82
C HIS A 66 19.93 -2.64 -3.33
N GLN A 67 21.01 -1.89 -3.56
CA GLN A 67 22.34 -2.20 -3.01
C GLN A 67 22.36 -2.23 -1.47
N GLY A 68 21.39 -1.56 -0.82
CA GLY A 68 21.20 -1.58 0.62
C GLY A 68 20.37 -2.76 1.14
N ALA A 69 19.97 -3.72 0.29
CA ALA A 69 19.08 -4.82 0.67
C ALA A 69 19.59 -5.68 1.84
N ASP A 70 20.91 -5.82 1.99
CA ASP A 70 21.52 -6.58 3.09
C ASP A 70 21.25 -5.91 4.46
N TRP A 71 21.08 -4.59 4.49
CA TRP A 71 20.68 -3.87 5.69
C TRP A 71 19.31 -4.33 6.20
N LEU A 72 18.36 -4.63 5.29
CA LEU A 72 17.02 -5.10 5.64
C LEU A 72 17.01 -6.50 6.25
N GLU A 73 18.07 -7.27 6.03
CA GLU A 73 18.19 -8.67 6.49
C GLU A 73 19.26 -8.87 7.56
N ARG A 74 19.82 -7.77 8.09
CA ARG A 74 20.88 -7.84 9.12
C ARG A 74 20.41 -8.61 10.35
N PRO A 75 21.26 -9.44 10.96
CA PRO A 75 20.88 -10.23 12.14
C PRO A 75 20.46 -9.40 13.33
N GLU A 76 21.00 -8.19 13.45
CA GLU A 76 20.74 -7.25 14.56
C GLU A 76 19.34 -6.62 14.48
N ARG A 77 18.69 -6.68 13.32
CA ARG A 77 17.40 -6.01 13.07
C ARG A 77 16.33 -6.38 14.09
N GLU A 78 16.26 -7.66 14.45
CA GLU A 78 15.25 -8.12 15.42
C GLU A 78 15.51 -7.54 16.82
N ALA A 79 16.77 -7.44 17.25
CA ALA A 79 17.12 -6.84 18.53
C ALA A 79 16.90 -5.32 18.54
N GLU A 80 17.11 -4.65 17.41
CA GLU A 80 17.03 -3.21 17.25
C GLU A 80 15.61 -2.68 17.07
N GLU A 81 14.79 -3.40 16.28
CA GLU A 81 13.48 -2.93 15.81
C GLU A 81 12.32 -3.75 16.38
N ARG A 82 12.57 -4.97 16.91
CA ARG A 82 11.54 -5.88 17.42
C ARG A 82 10.41 -6.10 16.41
N THR A 83 10.79 -6.57 15.22
CA THR A 83 9.86 -6.80 14.11
C THR A 83 8.85 -7.92 14.39
N ASP A 84 9.16 -8.85 15.30
CA ASP A 84 8.20 -9.81 15.87
C ASP A 84 7.09 -9.09 16.65
N LEU A 85 7.46 -8.17 17.55
CA LEU A 85 6.55 -7.38 18.33
C LEU A 85 5.71 -6.43 17.47
N LEU A 86 6.28 -5.89 16.39
CA LEU A 86 5.54 -5.11 15.39
C LEU A 86 4.36 -5.93 14.84
N VAL A 87 4.63 -7.14 14.35
CA VAL A 87 3.60 -8.01 13.76
C VAL A 87 2.57 -8.46 14.80
N GLU A 88 3.00 -8.71 16.04
CA GLU A 88 2.10 -9.03 17.16
C GLU A 88 1.19 -7.86 17.54
N SER A 89 1.75 -6.65 17.64
CA SER A 89 1.02 -5.43 18.01
C SER A 89 -0.09 -5.08 17.02
N LEU A 90 0.07 -5.45 15.74
CA LEU A 90 -0.93 -5.19 14.71
C LEU A 90 -2.10 -6.18 14.70
N ALA A 91 -2.04 -7.25 15.49
CA ALA A 91 -3.10 -8.23 15.66
C ALA A 91 -3.76 -8.67 14.33
N PHE A 92 -2.95 -9.01 13.34
CA PHE A 92 -3.45 -9.51 12.06
C PHE A 92 -4.32 -10.77 12.24
N ARG A 93 -5.37 -10.88 11.42
CA ARG A 93 -6.31 -11.99 11.46
C ARG A 93 -5.94 -13.06 10.42
N ASP A 94 -6.29 -14.31 10.70
CA ASP A 94 -6.21 -15.37 9.68
C ASP A 94 -7.05 -15.01 8.45
N GLY A 95 -6.46 -15.18 7.25
CA GLY A 95 -7.12 -14.85 5.99
C GLY A 95 -7.12 -13.37 5.60
N GLU A 96 -6.50 -12.48 6.38
CA GLU A 96 -6.41 -11.04 6.08
C GLU A 96 -5.65 -10.77 4.78
N VAL A 97 -6.04 -9.74 4.03
CA VAL A 97 -5.31 -9.24 2.86
C VAL A 97 -4.51 -8.02 3.28
N VAL A 98 -3.20 -8.13 3.22
CA VAL A 98 -2.28 -7.07 3.65
C VAL A 98 -1.42 -6.61 2.47
N ALA A 99 -1.22 -5.29 2.33
CA ALA A 99 -0.20 -4.76 1.43
C ALA A 99 0.97 -4.22 2.25
N ASP A 100 2.16 -4.73 1.97
CA ASP A 100 3.45 -4.26 2.48
C ASP A 100 4.04 -3.31 1.43
N ILE A 101 3.94 -2.00 1.69
CA ILE A 101 4.31 -0.94 0.74
C ILE A 101 5.77 -0.56 0.97
N GLY A 102 6.59 -0.64 -0.07
CA GLY A 102 8.05 -0.55 0.05
C GLY A 102 8.61 -1.80 0.73
N CYS A 103 8.15 -2.98 0.30
CA CYS A 103 8.45 -4.24 0.97
C CYS A 103 9.93 -4.65 0.91
N GLY A 104 10.73 -3.99 0.06
CA GLY A 104 12.14 -4.29 -0.16
C GLY A 104 12.38 -5.78 -0.44
N SER A 105 13.26 -6.39 0.33
CA SER A 105 13.58 -7.82 0.22
C SER A 105 12.50 -8.78 0.76
N GLY A 106 11.40 -8.26 1.32
CA GLY A 106 10.29 -9.04 1.87
C GLY A 106 10.51 -9.54 3.31
N PHE A 107 11.36 -8.90 4.08
CA PHE A 107 11.61 -9.29 5.48
C PHE A 107 10.33 -9.23 6.33
N ILE A 108 9.60 -8.12 6.27
CA ILE A 108 8.32 -7.93 6.97
C ILE A 108 7.22 -8.76 6.31
N SER A 109 7.16 -8.79 4.97
CA SER A 109 6.19 -9.60 4.22
C SER A 109 6.17 -11.06 4.67
N ARG A 110 7.34 -11.68 4.94
CA ARG A 110 7.45 -13.07 5.44
C ARG A 110 6.81 -13.26 6.80
N LYS A 111 7.02 -12.30 7.72
CA LYS A 111 6.46 -12.35 9.07
C LYS A 111 4.94 -12.17 9.04
N ILE A 112 4.45 -11.23 8.23
CA ILE A 112 3.02 -11.02 8.02
C ILE A 112 2.38 -12.27 7.40
N SER A 113 2.98 -12.83 6.34
CA SER A 113 2.52 -14.04 5.67
C SER A 113 2.27 -15.20 6.63
N LYS A 114 3.22 -15.43 7.53
CA LYS A 114 3.10 -16.45 8.59
C LYS A 114 1.93 -16.15 9.56
N LYS A 115 1.70 -14.87 9.86
CA LYS A 115 0.68 -14.45 10.83
C LYS A 115 -0.74 -14.56 10.28
N ILE A 116 -0.95 -14.20 9.00
CA ILE A 116 -2.26 -14.25 8.35
C ILE A 116 -2.62 -15.64 7.80
N GLY A 117 -1.70 -16.60 7.84
CA GLY A 117 -1.92 -17.97 7.39
C GLY A 117 -2.09 -18.13 5.87
N ALA A 118 -2.25 -19.38 5.44
CA ALA A 118 -2.30 -19.73 4.00
C ALA A 118 -3.52 -19.16 3.25
N LYS A 119 -4.58 -18.79 3.95
CA LYS A 119 -5.80 -18.18 3.37
C LYS A 119 -5.65 -16.68 3.14
N GLY A 120 -4.69 -16.03 3.81
CA GLY A 120 -4.39 -14.62 3.64
C GLY A 120 -3.52 -14.37 2.40
N THR A 121 -3.42 -13.10 2.02
CA THR A 121 -2.53 -12.65 0.93
C THR A 121 -1.73 -11.47 1.41
N VAL A 122 -0.43 -11.47 1.16
CA VAL A 122 0.43 -10.29 1.25
C VAL A 122 0.73 -9.79 -0.16
N TYR A 123 0.37 -8.56 -0.46
CA TYR A 123 0.88 -7.86 -1.64
C TYR A 123 2.19 -7.16 -1.25
N GLY A 124 3.31 -7.65 -1.75
CA GLY A 124 4.60 -6.98 -1.61
C GLY A 124 4.77 -5.95 -2.70
N VAL A 125 4.55 -4.67 -2.37
CA VAL A 125 4.63 -3.56 -3.32
C VAL A 125 6.00 -2.92 -3.25
N GLU A 126 6.64 -2.76 -4.40
CA GLU A 126 7.99 -2.17 -4.48
C GLU A 126 8.15 -1.44 -5.82
N ILE A 127 9.03 -0.43 -5.88
CA ILE A 127 9.30 0.37 -7.09
C ILE A 127 10.60 -0.03 -7.80
N GLN A 128 11.43 -0.88 -7.17
CA GLN A 128 12.71 -1.36 -7.70
C GLN A 128 12.57 -2.83 -8.09
N GLN A 129 12.80 -3.16 -9.37
CA GLN A 129 12.69 -4.54 -9.87
C GLN A 129 13.65 -5.48 -9.16
N GLU A 130 14.86 -5.03 -8.86
CA GLU A 130 15.89 -5.82 -8.17
C GLU A 130 15.44 -6.23 -6.76
N MET A 131 14.68 -5.37 -6.05
CA MET A 131 14.08 -5.72 -4.76
C MET A 131 12.99 -6.78 -4.92
N LEU A 132 12.13 -6.66 -5.94
CA LEU A 132 11.12 -7.69 -6.22
C LEU A 132 11.75 -9.03 -6.59
N ASP A 133 12.86 -9.03 -7.31
CA ASP A 133 13.61 -10.26 -7.63
C ASP A 133 14.18 -10.91 -6.36
N LEU A 134 14.69 -10.11 -5.42
CA LEU A 134 15.11 -10.58 -4.10
C LEU A 134 13.94 -11.10 -3.28
N LEU A 135 12.81 -10.39 -3.25
CA LEU A 135 11.58 -10.83 -2.62
C LEU A 135 11.19 -12.23 -3.12
N MET A 136 11.07 -12.40 -4.44
CA MET A 136 10.65 -13.67 -5.04
C MET A 136 11.62 -14.81 -4.75
N LYS A 137 12.93 -14.54 -4.82
CA LYS A 137 13.97 -15.53 -4.47
C LYS A 137 13.82 -15.97 -3.01
N ARG A 138 13.55 -15.08 -2.09
CA ARG A 138 13.37 -15.39 -0.67
C ARG A 138 12.06 -16.12 -0.40
N MET A 139 10.96 -15.71 -1.03
CA MET A 139 9.68 -16.43 -0.91
C MET A 139 9.84 -17.89 -1.34
N ALA A 140 10.53 -18.14 -2.45
CA ALA A 140 10.82 -19.50 -2.90
C ALA A 140 11.71 -20.27 -1.91
N MET A 141 12.77 -19.64 -1.38
CA MET A 141 13.67 -20.25 -0.39
C MET A 141 12.94 -20.68 0.89
N PHE A 142 12.01 -19.84 1.37
CA PHE A 142 11.22 -20.10 2.58
C PHE A 142 9.91 -20.86 2.32
N ARG A 143 9.63 -21.25 1.06
CA ARG A 143 8.40 -21.95 0.64
C ARG A 143 7.13 -21.16 1.02
N ILE A 144 7.15 -19.85 0.78
CA ILE A 144 6.04 -18.95 1.04
C ILE A 144 5.32 -18.69 -0.29
N GLU A 145 4.02 -19.01 -0.35
CA GLU A 145 3.21 -18.96 -1.58
C GLU A 145 2.18 -17.85 -1.59
N ASN A 146 1.86 -17.26 -0.42
CA ASN A 146 0.81 -16.26 -0.27
C ASN A 146 1.34 -14.80 -0.31
N VAL A 147 2.60 -14.58 -0.64
CA VAL A 147 3.18 -13.26 -0.93
C VAL A 147 3.21 -13.05 -2.44
N LYS A 148 2.57 -11.97 -2.90
CA LYS A 148 2.45 -11.62 -4.33
C LYS A 148 3.20 -10.32 -4.60
N PRO A 149 4.22 -10.32 -5.47
CA PRO A 149 4.94 -9.12 -5.82
C PRO A 149 4.08 -8.20 -6.69
N ILE A 150 4.16 -6.89 -6.46
CA ILE A 150 3.53 -5.87 -7.30
C ILE A 150 4.58 -4.78 -7.58
N MET A 151 4.81 -4.50 -8.87
CA MET A 151 5.57 -3.35 -9.30
C MET A 151 4.71 -2.11 -9.18
N GLY A 152 4.98 -1.30 -8.16
CA GLY A 152 4.38 0.01 -7.96
C GLY A 152 5.08 1.11 -8.76
N THR A 153 4.64 2.33 -8.55
CA THR A 153 5.30 3.56 -9.02
C THR A 153 5.49 4.51 -7.84
N THR A 154 6.12 5.66 -8.04
CA THR A 154 6.28 6.68 -6.99
C THR A 154 4.95 7.33 -6.57
N THR A 155 3.86 7.11 -7.30
CA THR A 155 2.53 7.70 -7.03
C THR A 155 1.42 6.67 -6.82
N ASP A 156 1.62 5.40 -7.19
CA ASP A 156 0.54 4.42 -7.25
C ASP A 156 1.06 3.01 -6.89
N PRO A 157 0.53 2.38 -5.83
CA PRO A 157 0.91 1.03 -5.42
C PRO A 157 0.37 -0.06 -6.36
N LYS A 158 -0.44 0.28 -7.38
CA LYS A 158 -1.05 -0.64 -8.36
C LYS A 158 -1.87 -1.77 -7.72
N LEU A 159 -2.44 -1.51 -6.57
CA LEU A 159 -3.32 -2.46 -5.88
C LEU A 159 -4.73 -2.47 -6.48
N PRO A 160 -5.42 -3.61 -6.51
CA PRO A 160 -6.82 -3.66 -6.90
C PRO A 160 -7.68 -2.80 -5.95
N ALA A 161 -8.70 -2.14 -6.47
CA ALA A 161 -9.59 -1.31 -5.67
C ALA A 161 -10.27 -2.12 -4.54
N ALA A 162 -10.35 -1.53 -3.36
CA ALA A 162 -11.00 -2.09 -2.17
C ALA A 162 -10.61 -3.56 -1.88
N SER A 163 -9.34 -3.91 -2.08
CA SER A 163 -8.84 -5.29 -1.94
C SER A 163 -8.16 -5.57 -0.61
N CYS A 164 -7.56 -4.55 0.03
CA CYS A 164 -6.74 -4.71 1.22
C CYS A 164 -7.51 -4.39 2.50
N ASP A 165 -7.31 -5.21 3.54
CA ASP A 165 -7.78 -4.95 4.90
C ASP A 165 -6.80 -4.03 5.65
N THR A 166 -5.50 -4.26 5.45
CA THR A 166 -4.41 -3.46 6.05
C THR A 166 -3.38 -3.12 4.98
N MET A 167 -2.88 -1.90 5.01
CA MET A 167 -1.67 -1.48 4.28
C MET A 167 -0.65 -1.00 5.31
N ILE A 168 0.58 -1.48 5.21
CA ILE A 168 1.67 -1.15 6.12
C ILE A 168 2.85 -0.57 5.37
N MET A 169 3.47 0.42 5.95
CA MET A 169 4.73 1.03 5.52
C MET A 169 5.70 0.96 6.70
N VAL A 170 6.85 0.29 6.51
CA VAL A 170 7.87 0.15 7.57
C VAL A 170 9.13 0.86 7.14
N ASP A 171 9.39 2.01 7.75
CA ASP A 171 10.52 2.89 7.45
C ASP A 171 10.61 3.28 5.96
N VAL A 172 9.46 3.64 5.37
CA VAL A 172 9.39 3.92 3.93
C VAL A 172 8.57 5.16 3.57
N TYR A 173 7.59 5.56 4.39
CA TYR A 173 6.74 6.72 4.06
C TYR A 173 7.55 8.02 3.92
N HIS A 174 8.58 8.18 4.74
CA HIS A 174 9.46 9.34 4.67
C HIS A 174 10.24 9.45 3.33
N GLU A 175 10.31 8.37 2.54
CA GLU A 175 10.96 8.29 1.23
C GLU A 175 9.99 8.51 0.05
N PHE A 176 8.69 8.67 0.27
CA PHE A 176 7.73 8.86 -0.83
C PHE A 176 7.97 10.19 -1.54
N ASP A 177 8.33 10.15 -2.84
CA ASP A 177 8.48 11.33 -3.69
C ASP A 177 7.17 12.13 -3.84
N PHE A 178 6.05 11.42 -3.81
CA PHE A 178 4.70 11.96 -3.98
C PHE A 178 3.74 11.40 -2.93
N PRO A 179 3.93 11.76 -1.63
CA PRO A 179 3.15 11.18 -0.54
C PRO A 179 1.64 11.39 -0.67
N TYR A 180 1.17 12.56 -1.14
CA TYR A 180 -0.24 12.81 -1.34
C TYR A 180 -0.87 11.85 -2.35
N GLU A 181 -0.27 11.72 -3.52
CA GLU A 181 -0.76 10.87 -4.61
C GLU A 181 -0.71 9.39 -4.21
N MET A 182 0.38 8.97 -3.56
CA MET A 182 0.54 7.59 -3.11
C MET A 182 -0.54 7.22 -2.07
N ILE A 183 -0.70 8.02 -1.01
CA ILE A 183 -1.73 7.76 0.02
C ILE A 183 -3.13 7.76 -0.57
N ARG A 184 -3.44 8.67 -1.50
CA ARG A 184 -4.73 8.70 -2.19
C ARG A 184 -5.01 7.41 -2.96
N ASN A 185 -4.02 6.89 -3.68
CA ASN A 185 -4.14 5.63 -4.42
C ASN A 185 -4.17 4.41 -3.47
N MET A 186 -3.45 4.45 -2.34
CA MET A 186 -3.58 3.46 -1.28
C MET A 186 -5.01 3.43 -0.71
N ILE A 187 -5.62 4.59 -0.43
CA ILE A 187 -7.01 4.68 0.04
C ILE A 187 -7.98 4.01 -0.95
N ALA A 188 -7.76 4.17 -2.26
CA ALA A 188 -8.58 3.50 -3.27
C ALA A 188 -8.47 1.96 -3.20
N GLY A 189 -7.27 1.44 -2.92
CA GLY A 189 -7.01 0.01 -2.72
C GLY A 189 -7.51 -0.56 -1.39
N LEU A 190 -7.78 0.30 -0.40
CA LEU A 190 -8.19 -0.10 0.94
C LEU A 190 -9.70 -0.34 1.03
N LYS A 191 -10.12 -1.42 1.67
CA LYS A 191 -11.53 -1.69 1.99
C LYS A 191 -12.08 -0.62 2.95
N LYS A 192 -13.40 -0.42 2.96
CA LYS A 192 -14.06 0.37 4.01
C LYS A 192 -13.78 -0.24 5.37
N GLY A 193 -13.41 0.59 6.35
CA GLY A 193 -12.98 0.15 7.68
C GLY A 193 -11.59 -0.50 7.72
N GLY A 194 -10.91 -0.62 6.59
CA GLY A 194 -9.51 -1.03 6.52
C GLY A 194 -8.57 0.02 7.10
N ARG A 195 -7.30 -0.32 7.32
CA ARG A 195 -6.34 0.54 8.01
C ARG A 195 -5.06 0.75 7.21
N ILE A 196 -4.49 1.95 7.35
CA ILE A 196 -3.14 2.29 6.92
C ILE A 196 -2.28 2.42 8.17
N VAL A 197 -1.12 1.77 8.16
CA VAL A 197 -0.19 1.69 9.29
C VAL A 197 1.15 2.29 8.85
N PHE A 198 1.57 3.31 9.56
CA PHE A 198 2.89 3.93 9.45
C PHE A 198 3.76 3.39 10.58
N VAL A 199 4.88 2.77 10.25
CA VAL A 199 5.91 2.37 11.19
C VAL A 199 7.15 3.18 10.84
N GLU A 200 7.53 4.11 11.71
CA GLU A 200 8.57 5.10 11.42
C GLU A 200 9.49 5.29 12.62
N TYR A 201 10.77 5.52 12.37
CA TYR A 201 11.71 5.90 13.42
C TYR A 201 11.28 7.22 14.08
N ARG A 202 11.21 7.20 15.43
CA ARG A 202 10.76 8.36 16.22
C ARG A 202 11.69 9.55 16.06
N LYS A 203 11.18 10.65 15.52
CA LYS A 203 11.90 11.92 15.46
C LYS A 203 11.96 12.63 16.82
N GLU A 204 11.02 12.31 17.71
CA GLU A 204 10.94 12.81 19.07
C GLU A 204 12.07 12.32 19.96
N ASP A 205 12.74 11.24 19.57
CA ASP A 205 13.81 10.62 20.32
C ASP A 205 15.17 10.88 19.64
N PRO A 206 16.01 11.76 20.19
CA PRO A 206 17.33 12.07 19.62
C PRO A 206 18.31 10.89 19.69
N GLU A 207 18.07 9.92 20.59
CA GLU A 207 18.94 8.75 20.79
C GLU A 207 18.70 7.66 19.71
N VAL A 208 17.64 7.77 18.92
CA VAL A 208 17.43 6.85 17.79
C VAL A 208 18.51 7.09 16.73
N PRO A 209 19.41 6.11 16.46
CA PRO A 209 20.63 6.32 15.66
C PRO A 209 20.35 6.25 14.15
N ILE A 210 19.40 7.08 13.67
CA ILE A 210 18.97 7.18 12.27
C ILE A 210 19.13 8.63 11.82
N LYS A 211 19.44 8.86 10.54
CA LYS A 211 19.56 10.20 9.94
C LYS A 211 18.24 10.96 10.10
N GLU A 212 18.31 12.25 10.43
CA GLU A 212 17.15 13.07 10.77
C GLU A 212 16.06 13.08 9.71
N VAL A 213 16.44 13.13 8.42
CA VAL A 213 15.49 13.12 7.30
C VAL A 213 14.75 11.78 7.14
N HIS A 214 15.27 10.69 7.70
CA HIS A 214 14.65 9.36 7.74
C HIS A 214 13.86 9.11 9.03
N LYS A 215 13.66 10.13 9.88
CA LYS A 215 12.79 10.04 11.06
C LYS A 215 11.49 10.79 10.81
N MET A 216 10.40 10.29 11.36
CA MET A 216 9.11 10.96 11.33
C MET A 216 8.59 11.19 12.74
N SER A 217 8.03 12.37 13.00
CA SER A 217 7.26 12.59 14.22
C SER A 217 5.81 12.17 14.04
N GLU A 218 5.17 11.71 15.11
CA GLU A 218 3.73 11.42 15.12
C GLU A 218 2.91 12.65 14.68
N ALA A 219 3.29 13.84 15.17
CA ALA A 219 2.63 15.09 14.81
C ALA A 219 2.71 15.38 13.30
N GLN A 220 3.86 15.10 12.66
CA GLN A 220 4.02 15.31 11.23
C GLN A 220 3.19 14.31 10.42
N VAL A 221 3.18 13.02 10.77
CA VAL A 221 2.32 12.02 10.11
C VAL A 221 0.85 12.43 10.21
N LYS A 222 0.39 12.80 11.42
CA LYS A 222 -1.00 13.27 11.61
C LYS A 222 -1.31 14.50 10.77
N ARG A 223 -0.39 15.47 10.71
CA ARG A 223 -0.54 16.67 9.89
C ARG A 223 -0.66 16.31 8.41
N GLU A 224 0.21 15.44 7.90
CA GLU A 224 0.20 15.04 6.50
C GLU A 224 -1.08 14.26 6.12
N MET A 225 -1.69 13.54 7.07
CA MET A 225 -2.96 12.83 6.82
C MET A 225 -4.19 13.75 6.83
N THR A 226 -4.10 15.00 7.28
CA THR A 226 -5.26 15.93 7.28
C THR A 226 -5.79 16.25 5.87
N VAL A 227 -4.98 16.06 4.83
CA VAL A 227 -5.39 16.29 3.43
C VAL A 227 -6.15 15.11 2.81
N HIS A 228 -6.36 14.04 3.59
CA HIS A 228 -7.08 12.83 3.21
C HIS A 228 -8.31 12.63 4.11
N PRO A 229 -9.43 13.32 3.83
CA PRO A 229 -10.61 13.31 4.70
C PRO A 229 -11.28 11.94 4.86
N GLU A 230 -10.96 10.98 3.98
CA GLU A 230 -11.41 9.60 4.05
C GLU A 230 -10.74 8.81 5.18
N LEU A 231 -9.61 9.30 5.70
CA LEU A 231 -8.91 8.68 6.82
C LEU A 231 -9.27 9.35 8.14
N GLU A 232 -9.30 8.53 9.19
CA GLU A 232 -9.38 8.99 10.57
C GLU A 232 -8.24 8.38 11.38
N TYR A 233 -7.63 9.20 12.24
CA TYR A 233 -6.65 8.71 13.20
C TYR A 233 -7.29 7.73 14.18
N ALA A 234 -6.68 6.56 14.36
CA ALA A 234 -7.18 5.55 15.30
C ALA A 234 -6.34 5.52 16.58
N GLU A 235 -5.05 5.27 16.46
CA GLU A 235 -4.16 5.12 17.63
C GLU A 235 -2.68 5.26 17.22
N THR A 236 -1.83 5.45 18.24
CA THR A 236 -0.38 5.29 18.15
C THR A 236 0.06 4.25 19.20
N ILE A 237 0.81 3.24 18.74
CA ILE A 237 1.38 2.18 19.58
C ILE A 237 2.88 2.45 19.71
N ALA A 238 3.35 2.65 20.95
CA ALA A 238 4.74 3.04 21.26
C ALA A 238 5.55 1.89 21.88
N THR A 239 5.25 0.64 21.52
CA THR A 239 5.88 -0.56 22.13
C THR A 239 7.24 -0.90 21.54
N LEU A 240 7.55 -0.39 20.33
CA LEU A 240 8.81 -0.69 19.66
C LEU A 240 9.96 0.15 20.22
N PRO A 241 11.19 -0.41 20.24
CA PRO A 241 12.33 0.30 20.85
C PRO A 241 12.70 1.61 20.13
N ARG A 242 12.63 1.65 18.80
CA ARG A 242 13.10 2.79 17.98
C ARG A 242 12.01 3.45 17.14
N GLN A 243 10.95 2.70 16.80
CA GLN A 243 9.85 3.19 15.97
C GLN A 243 8.59 3.42 16.80
N HIS A 244 7.63 4.11 16.20
CA HIS A 244 6.25 4.14 16.60
C HIS A 244 5.37 3.58 15.49
N ILE A 245 4.20 3.05 15.87
CA ILE A 245 3.20 2.52 14.94
C ILE A 245 2.02 3.46 14.98
N ILE A 246 1.75 4.16 13.88
CA ILE A 246 0.66 5.14 13.79
C ILE A 246 -0.41 4.58 12.86
N VAL A 247 -1.64 4.46 13.33
CA VAL A 247 -2.74 3.79 12.64
C VAL A 247 -3.82 4.79 12.25
N PHE A 248 -4.20 4.74 10.98
CA PHE A 248 -5.38 5.42 10.44
C PHE A 248 -6.36 4.40 9.88
N LYS A 249 -7.67 4.66 10.01
CA LYS A 249 -8.74 3.85 9.43
C LYS A 249 -9.45 4.58 8.31
N LYS A 250 -9.85 3.84 7.28
CA LYS A 250 -10.73 4.34 6.22
C LYS A 250 -12.17 4.33 6.73
N LYS A 251 -12.82 5.48 6.64
CA LYS A 251 -14.24 5.69 7.01
C LYS A 251 -15.22 4.91 6.16
#